data_83568e9c7d9e69c1ad5615c8df40456f
#
_entry.id   83568e9c7d9e69c1ad5615c8df40456f
#
_cell.length_a   1.000
_cell.length_b   1.000
_cell.length_c   1.000
_cell.angle_alpha   90.00
_cell.angle_beta   90.00
_cell.angle_gamma   90.00
#
_symmetry.space_group_name_H-M   'P 1'
#
loop_
_entity.id
_entity.type
_entity.pdbx_description
1 polymer ?
#
loop_
_entity_poly.entity_id
_entity_poly.type
_entity_poly.pdbx_seq_one_letter_code
_entity_poly.pdbx_strand_id
1 'polypeptide(L)'
;MQQKGLAIVRHMREFCDAKSQAMHMNFTLLATPAEGLSGRFIRMDKKRYGIIPGVTDREYYTNSFHVPVWYPISAYDKIYKEAPYHALTNAGHISYVELDGDTANNVEAFESVVRCMHDAGVGYGSINHPVDRDPVCGYVGVIGEVCPRCGRREGEALSKERIDELRKKYPEITTFCGCE
;
A
#
# COMPACT_ATOMS: atom_id res chain seq x y z
N MET A 1 -3.66 21.91 5.40
CA MET A 1 -4.19 20.64 5.96
C MET A 1 -3.08 19.85 6.65
N GLN A 2 -1.94 19.59 6.01
CA GLN A 2 -0.80 18.83 6.57
C GLN A 2 -0.30 19.37 7.93
N GLN A 3 -0.10 20.68 8.08
CA GLN A 3 0.37 21.28 9.34
C GLN A 3 -0.57 21.01 10.53
N LYS A 4 -1.89 21.04 10.30
CA LYS A 4 -2.88 20.68 11.34
C LYS A 4 -2.80 19.21 11.73
N GLY A 5 -2.68 18.31 10.75
CA GLY A 5 -2.50 16.89 11.00
C GLY A 5 -1.24 16.61 11.81
N LEU A 6 -0.11 17.21 11.43
CA LEU A 6 1.15 17.05 12.14
C LEU A 6 1.07 17.59 13.58
N ALA A 7 0.39 18.73 13.81
CA ALA A 7 0.21 19.29 15.15
C ALA A 7 -0.63 18.35 16.05
N ILE A 8 -1.69 17.72 15.50
CA ILE A 8 -2.51 16.74 16.22
C ILE A 8 -1.66 15.54 16.63
N VAL A 9 -0.92 14.95 15.67
CA VAL A 9 -0.11 13.77 15.94
C VAL A 9 1.02 14.08 16.94
N ARG A 10 1.63 15.27 16.86
CA ARG A 10 2.62 15.73 17.84
C ARG A 10 2.01 15.82 19.24
N HIS A 11 0.84 16.41 19.38
CA HIS A 11 0.14 16.47 20.66
C HIS A 11 -0.16 15.08 21.23
N MET A 12 -0.61 14.14 20.38
CA MET A 12 -0.82 12.75 20.79
C MET A 12 0.48 12.08 21.28
N ARG A 13 1.58 12.34 20.59
CA ARG A 13 2.90 11.81 20.97
C ARG A 13 3.36 12.37 22.32
N GLU A 14 3.29 13.66 22.51
CA GLU A 14 3.63 14.35 23.77
C GLU A 14 2.76 13.83 24.93
N PHE A 15 1.48 13.57 24.68
CA PHE A 15 0.60 12.97 25.68
C PHE A 15 1.03 11.54 26.06
N CYS A 16 1.38 10.69 25.08
CA CYS A 16 1.90 9.35 25.34
C CYS A 16 3.19 9.40 26.16
N ASP A 17 4.11 10.30 25.82
CA ASP A 17 5.38 10.45 26.52
C ASP A 17 5.18 10.90 27.98
N ALA A 18 4.32 11.89 28.22
CA ALA A 18 3.99 12.33 29.56
C ALA A 18 3.33 11.23 30.41
N LYS A 19 2.45 10.43 29.80
CA LYS A 19 1.86 9.27 30.48
C LYS A 19 2.86 8.17 30.76
N SER A 20 3.77 7.91 29.85
CA SER A 20 4.85 6.94 30.07
C SER A 20 5.69 7.30 31.29
N GLN A 21 6.06 8.57 31.44
CA GLN A 21 6.81 9.07 32.58
C GLN A 21 6.00 8.99 33.89
N ALA A 22 4.75 9.44 33.86
CA ALA A 22 3.91 9.51 35.06
C ALA A 22 3.54 8.12 35.62
N MET A 23 3.38 7.14 34.73
CA MET A 23 2.90 5.79 35.09
C MET A 23 4.04 4.75 35.13
N HIS A 24 5.26 5.12 34.76
CA HIS A 24 6.39 4.20 34.58
C HIS A 24 6.04 3.02 33.66
N MET A 25 5.24 3.28 32.62
CA MET A 25 4.82 2.32 31.60
C MET A 25 5.19 2.85 30.23
N ASN A 26 5.40 1.95 29.29
CA ASN A 26 5.70 2.34 27.92
C ASN A 26 4.41 2.49 27.09
N PHE A 27 4.12 3.72 26.66
CA PHE A 27 3.04 4.03 25.72
C PHE A 27 3.64 4.45 24.39
N THR A 28 3.14 3.87 23.30
CA THR A 28 3.58 4.23 21.93
C THR A 28 2.42 4.79 21.12
N LEU A 29 2.75 5.57 20.12
CA LEU A 29 1.79 6.00 19.11
C LEU A 29 1.97 5.15 17.86
N LEU A 30 0.91 4.44 17.48
CA LEU A 30 0.89 3.53 16.34
C LEU A 30 0.24 4.20 15.12
N ALA A 31 0.87 4.06 13.96
CA ALA A 31 0.26 4.37 12.67
C ALA A 31 -0.08 3.05 11.96
N THR A 32 -1.28 2.54 12.18
CA THR A 32 -1.70 1.23 11.70
C THR A 32 -1.87 1.21 10.17
N PRO A 33 -1.21 0.30 9.45
CA PRO A 33 -1.50 0.04 8.04
C PRO A 33 -2.80 -0.78 7.95
N ALA A 34 -3.93 -0.09 7.79
CA ALA A 34 -5.26 -0.68 7.86
C ALA A 34 -5.81 -1.07 6.47
N GLU A 35 -5.04 -1.83 5.68
CA GLU A 35 -5.31 -2.12 4.27
C GLU A 35 -6.71 -2.73 4.03
N GLY A 36 -7.07 -3.77 4.78
CA GLY A 36 -8.39 -4.40 4.65
C GLY A 36 -9.54 -3.56 5.19
N LEU A 37 -9.28 -2.68 6.17
CA LEU A 37 -10.32 -1.86 6.81
C LEU A 37 -10.66 -0.62 6.00
N SER A 38 -9.71 -0.02 5.30
CA SER A 38 -9.92 1.19 4.52
C SER A 38 -11.01 1.04 3.45
N GLY A 39 -11.01 -0.06 2.71
CA GLY A 39 -12.06 -0.39 1.75
C GLY A 39 -13.38 -0.83 2.42
N ARG A 40 -13.32 -1.53 3.56
CA ARG A 40 -14.51 -1.95 4.29
C ARG A 40 -15.28 -0.76 4.86
N PHE A 41 -14.59 0.16 5.52
CA PHE A 41 -15.23 1.30 6.16
C PHE A 41 -15.87 2.23 5.14
N ILE A 42 -15.24 2.52 4.02
CA ILE A 42 -15.85 3.37 3.01
C ILE A 42 -17.14 2.76 2.44
N ARG A 43 -17.20 1.43 2.26
CA ARG A 43 -18.44 0.75 1.84
C ARG A 43 -19.56 0.89 2.89
N MET A 44 -19.22 0.78 4.17
CA MET A 44 -20.17 0.96 5.26
C MET A 44 -20.67 2.40 5.32
N ASP A 45 -19.78 3.36 5.19
CA ASP A 45 -20.12 4.79 5.24
C ASP A 45 -20.92 5.23 4.02
N LYS A 46 -20.59 4.75 2.82
CA LYS A 46 -21.43 4.95 1.62
C LYS A 46 -22.85 4.45 1.84
N LYS A 47 -23.01 3.26 2.47
CA LYS A 47 -24.33 2.71 2.76
C LYS A 47 -25.10 3.54 3.79
N ARG A 48 -24.42 4.12 4.77
CA ARG A 48 -25.03 4.86 5.89
C ARG A 48 -25.29 6.33 5.58
N TYR A 49 -24.36 6.97 4.89
CA TYR A 49 -24.35 8.43 4.70
C TYR A 49 -24.46 8.84 3.23
N GLY A 50 -24.45 7.89 2.30
CA GLY A 50 -24.40 8.16 0.86
C GLY A 50 -23.01 8.55 0.36
N ILE A 51 -22.98 9.06 -0.87
CA ILE A 51 -21.75 9.54 -1.50
C ILE A 51 -21.55 11.00 -1.12
N ILE A 52 -20.49 11.28 -0.37
CA ILE A 52 -20.08 12.62 0.06
C ILE A 52 -18.79 12.96 -0.69
N PRO A 53 -18.79 13.99 -1.57
CA PRO A 53 -17.63 14.41 -2.34
C PRO A 53 -16.41 14.69 -1.44
N GLY A 54 -15.25 14.14 -1.82
CA GLY A 54 -14.00 14.26 -1.06
C GLY A 54 -13.93 13.43 0.22
N VAL A 55 -14.98 12.68 0.56
CA VAL A 55 -15.03 11.82 1.75
C VAL A 55 -15.32 10.37 1.38
N THR A 56 -16.52 10.07 0.89
CA THR A 56 -16.94 8.70 0.58
C THR A 56 -17.04 8.40 -0.92
N ASP A 57 -16.57 9.28 -1.77
CA ASP A 57 -16.64 9.18 -3.24
C ASP A 57 -15.56 8.28 -3.87
N ARG A 58 -14.73 7.64 -3.03
CA ARG A 58 -13.64 6.74 -3.44
C ARG A 58 -13.95 5.28 -3.11
N GLU A 59 -13.08 4.38 -3.55
CA GLU A 59 -13.22 2.94 -3.26
C GLU A 59 -12.66 2.57 -1.87
N TYR A 60 -11.75 3.37 -1.33
CA TYR A 60 -11.13 3.20 -0.02
C TYR A 60 -10.72 4.52 0.60
N TYR A 61 -10.60 4.55 1.92
CA TYR A 61 -9.99 5.67 2.64
C TYR A 61 -8.47 5.62 2.54
N THR A 62 -7.84 6.79 2.54
CA THR A 62 -6.39 6.86 2.67
C THR A 62 -5.99 6.27 4.02
N ASN A 63 -5.03 5.36 3.97
CA ASN A 63 -4.56 4.63 5.12
C ASN A 63 -3.50 5.42 5.90
N SER A 64 -3.46 5.25 7.22
CA SER A 64 -2.45 5.84 8.10
C SER A 64 -2.22 7.34 7.83
N PHE A 65 -0.97 7.79 7.72
CA PHE A 65 -0.58 9.18 7.43
C PHE A 65 -0.09 9.36 5.99
N HIS A 66 -0.50 8.48 5.09
CA HIS A 66 -0.09 8.52 3.69
C HIS A 66 -0.70 9.71 2.94
N VAL A 67 0.05 10.21 1.98
CA VAL A 67 -0.52 11.00 0.90
C VAL A 67 -1.44 10.10 0.08
N PRO A 68 -2.67 10.52 -0.23
CA PRO A 68 -3.58 9.70 -1.03
C PRO A 68 -2.95 9.25 -2.36
N VAL A 69 -3.11 7.97 -2.71
CA VAL A 69 -2.52 7.36 -3.91
C VAL A 69 -2.90 8.11 -5.19
N TRP A 70 -4.13 8.61 -5.25
CA TRP A 70 -4.66 9.36 -6.39
C TRP A 70 -4.22 10.84 -6.43
N TYR A 71 -3.49 11.32 -5.41
CA TYR A 71 -3.03 12.70 -5.37
C TYR A 71 -1.80 12.86 -6.27
N PRO A 72 -1.82 13.78 -7.25
CA PRO A 72 -0.70 13.97 -8.16
C PRO A 72 0.47 14.61 -7.44
N ILE A 73 1.48 13.82 -7.14
CA ILE A 73 2.66 14.22 -6.38
C ILE A 73 3.86 13.39 -6.83
N SER A 74 5.05 13.97 -6.82
CA SER A 74 6.27 13.22 -7.05
C SER A 74 6.58 12.27 -5.89
N ALA A 75 7.32 11.18 -6.14
CA ALA A 75 7.78 10.28 -5.08
C ALA A 75 8.61 11.05 -4.03
N TYR A 76 9.46 11.96 -4.48
CA TYR A 76 10.25 12.83 -3.61
C TYR A 76 9.38 13.66 -2.66
N ASP A 77 8.42 14.42 -3.20
CA ASP A 77 7.54 15.26 -2.39
C ASP A 77 6.64 14.43 -1.45
N LYS A 78 6.20 13.24 -1.89
CA LYS A 78 5.46 12.30 -1.06
C LYS A 78 6.28 11.88 0.15
N ILE A 79 7.52 11.43 -0.06
CA ILE A 79 8.43 11.03 1.00
C ILE A 79 8.63 12.15 2.02
N TYR A 80 8.95 13.35 1.57
CA TYR A 80 9.16 14.51 2.46
C TYR A 80 7.88 14.97 3.18
N LYS A 81 6.70 14.72 2.63
CA LYS A 81 5.43 15.00 3.31
C LYS A 81 5.11 13.97 4.39
N GLU A 82 5.44 12.72 4.19
CA GLU A 82 5.15 11.63 5.13
C GLU A 82 6.23 11.51 6.23
N ALA A 83 7.48 11.77 5.90
CA ALA A 83 8.63 11.61 6.79
C ALA A 83 8.47 12.24 8.19
N PRO A 84 7.92 13.47 8.37
CA PRO A 84 7.78 14.07 9.68
C PRO A 84 6.90 13.28 10.66
N TYR A 85 6.03 12.39 10.16
CA TYR A 85 5.19 11.55 11.02
C TYR A 85 5.95 10.35 11.59
N HIS A 86 7.02 9.87 10.92
CA HIS A 86 7.82 8.73 11.40
C HIS A 86 8.47 9.00 12.75
N ALA A 87 8.97 10.20 12.98
CA ALA A 87 9.55 10.60 14.26
C ALA A 87 8.52 10.64 15.40
N LEU A 88 7.24 10.79 15.07
CA LEU A 88 6.16 10.90 16.06
C LEU A 88 5.47 9.55 16.32
N THR A 89 5.57 8.62 15.38
CA THR A 89 4.93 7.30 15.44
C THR A 89 6.00 6.21 15.43
N ASN A 90 6.30 5.68 16.58
CA ASN A 90 7.38 4.70 16.77
C ASN A 90 6.94 3.24 16.59
N ALA A 91 5.73 3.02 16.07
CA ALA A 91 5.24 1.69 15.75
C ALA A 91 4.30 1.72 14.53
N GLY A 92 4.41 0.70 13.68
CA GLY A 92 3.49 0.40 12.58
C GLY A 92 3.48 1.39 11.40
N HIS A 93 4.34 2.40 11.39
CA HIS A 93 4.36 3.40 10.33
C HIS A 93 5.29 2.97 9.19
N ILE A 94 4.73 2.79 8.00
CA ILE A 94 5.45 2.43 6.78
C ILE A 94 5.10 3.45 5.70
N SER A 95 6.10 4.03 5.04
CA SER A 95 5.90 4.82 3.82
C SER A 95 6.12 3.96 2.59
N TYR A 96 5.14 3.92 1.70
CA TYR A 96 5.20 3.17 0.46
C TYR A 96 5.47 4.11 -0.72
N VAL A 97 6.39 3.72 -1.59
CA VAL A 97 6.58 4.32 -2.91
C VAL A 97 6.35 3.23 -3.95
N GLU A 98 5.47 3.50 -4.89
CA GLU A 98 5.20 2.59 -6.01
C GLU A 98 5.98 3.09 -7.22
N LEU A 99 6.77 2.20 -7.80
CA LEU A 99 7.53 2.45 -9.04
C LEU A 99 6.92 1.64 -10.17
N ASP A 100 6.74 2.30 -11.30
CA ASP A 100 6.31 1.63 -12.52
C ASP A 100 7.42 0.78 -13.13
N GLY A 101 7.04 -0.33 -13.72
CA GLY A 101 7.92 -1.19 -14.49
C GLY A 101 8.81 -2.11 -13.65
N ASP A 102 9.81 -2.68 -14.29
CA ASP A 102 10.75 -3.62 -13.66
C ASP A 102 11.92 -2.84 -13.04
N THR A 103 11.90 -2.73 -11.73
CA THR A 103 12.94 -2.04 -10.94
C THR A 103 14.31 -2.72 -11.03
N ALA A 104 14.37 -3.99 -11.41
CA ALA A 104 15.65 -4.69 -11.64
C ALA A 104 16.44 -4.09 -12.82
N ASN A 105 15.72 -3.48 -13.76
CA ASN A 105 16.33 -2.80 -14.91
C ASN A 105 16.72 -1.34 -14.62
N ASN A 106 16.40 -0.80 -13.46
CA ASN A 106 16.73 0.56 -13.06
C ASN A 106 17.12 0.66 -11.58
N VAL A 107 18.24 0.06 -11.24
CA VAL A 107 18.78 0.01 -9.88
C VAL A 107 19.12 1.41 -9.35
N GLU A 108 19.55 2.33 -10.23
CA GLU A 108 19.89 3.72 -9.85
C GLU A 108 18.64 4.48 -9.37
N ALA A 109 17.50 4.30 -10.02
CA ALA A 109 16.24 4.89 -9.55
C ALA A 109 15.83 4.32 -8.19
N PHE A 110 15.97 3.00 -8.00
CA PHE A 110 15.71 2.35 -6.73
C PHE A 110 16.61 2.91 -5.62
N GLU A 111 17.91 2.98 -5.85
CA GLU A 111 18.87 3.56 -4.90
C GLU A 111 18.53 5.02 -4.57
N SER A 112 18.15 5.82 -5.55
CA SER A 112 17.77 7.21 -5.36
C SER A 112 16.56 7.36 -4.43
N VAL A 113 15.56 6.49 -4.54
CA VAL A 113 14.39 6.48 -3.65
C VAL A 113 14.79 6.07 -2.24
N VAL A 114 15.60 5.03 -2.07
CA VAL A 114 16.09 4.59 -0.75
C VAL A 114 16.89 5.70 -0.08
N ARG A 115 17.78 6.35 -0.81
CA ARG A 115 18.57 7.50 -0.31
C ARG A 115 17.66 8.66 0.10
N CYS A 116 16.66 8.98 -0.72
CA CYS A 116 15.67 10.01 -0.40
C CYS A 116 14.89 9.69 0.89
N MET A 117 14.46 8.45 1.08
CA MET A 117 13.80 8.01 2.31
C MET A 117 14.71 8.16 3.53
N HIS A 118 15.98 7.76 3.41
CA HIS A 118 16.98 7.90 4.46
C HIS A 118 17.17 9.38 4.83
N ASP A 119 17.43 10.25 3.84
CA ASP A 119 17.71 11.68 4.04
C ASP A 119 16.50 12.44 4.60
N ALA A 120 15.29 12.01 4.26
CA ALA A 120 14.05 12.55 4.81
C ALA A 120 13.75 12.07 6.25
N GLY A 121 14.44 11.05 6.76
CA GLY A 121 14.22 10.51 8.10
C GLY A 121 13.05 9.51 8.17
N VAL A 122 12.76 8.81 7.09
CA VAL A 122 11.77 7.72 7.09
C VAL A 122 12.31 6.54 7.89
N GLY A 123 11.61 6.16 8.96
CA GLY A 123 12.04 5.08 9.83
C GLY A 123 11.78 3.68 9.26
N TYR A 124 10.73 3.54 8.44
CA TYR A 124 10.41 2.31 7.73
C TYR A 124 9.75 2.64 6.39
N GLY A 125 10.40 2.26 5.31
CA GLY A 125 9.93 2.49 3.94
C GLY A 125 9.90 1.19 3.13
N SER A 126 9.02 1.16 2.14
CA SER A 126 8.93 0.10 1.16
C SER A 126 8.83 0.68 -0.23
N ILE A 127 9.56 0.10 -1.16
CA ILE A 127 9.43 0.38 -2.58
C ILE A 127 8.71 -0.82 -3.20
N ASN A 128 7.51 -0.54 -3.68
CA ASN A 128 6.69 -1.53 -4.37
C ASN A 128 6.83 -1.34 -5.87
N HIS A 129 6.84 -2.42 -6.58
CA HIS A 129 6.65 -2.43 -8.02
C HIS A 129 5.57 -3.47 -8.34
N PRO A 130 4.81 -3.30 -9.41
CA PRO A 130 3.77 -4.24 -9.76
C PRO A 130 4.40 -5.58 -10.12
N VAL A 131 4.16 -6.58 -9.28
CA VAL A 131 4.48 -7.98 -9.55
C VAL A 131 3.21 -8.76 -9.39
N ASP A 132 2.64 -9.10 -10.52
CA ASP A 132 1.43 -9.89 -10.58
C ASP A 132 1.77 -11.37 -10.71
N ARG A 133 0.85 -12.20 -10.26
CA ARG A 133 0.91 -13.63 -10.49
C ARG A 133 -0.36 -14.08 -11.19
N ASP A 134 -0.21 -14.61 -12.39
CA ASP A 134 -1.35 -15.24 -13.06
C ASP A 134 -1.69 -16.57 -12.37
N PRO A 135 -2.91 -16.73 -11.83
CA PRO A 135 -3.28 -17.92 -11.06
C PRO A 135 -3.43 -19.17 -11.92
N VAL A 136 -3.51 -19.01 -13.24
CA VAL A 136 -3.77 -20.13 -14.18
C VAL A 136 -2.46 -20.66 -14.74
N CYS A 137 -1.57 -19.79 -15.22
CA CYS A 137 -0.31 -20.22 -15.83
C CYS A 137 0.92 -20.02 -14.93
N GLY A 138 0.73 -19.44 -13.73
CA GLY A 138 1.79 -19.20 -12.75
C GLY A 138 2.84 -18.17 -13.19
N TYR A 139 2.56 -17.38 -14.23
CA TYR A 139 3.45 -16.29 -14.61
C TYR A 139 3.60 -15.31 -13.44
N VAL A 140 4.84 -14.91 -13.16
CA VAL A 140 5.17 -13.90 -12.18
C VAL A 140 5.90 -12.77 -12.89
N GLY A 141 5.39 -11.55 -12.79
CA GLY A 141 5.94 -10.38 -13.44
C GLY A 141 4.87 -9.30 -13.60
N VAL A 142 5.19 -8.25 -14.34
CA VAL A 142 4.20 -7.21 -14.64
C VAL A 142 3.16 -7.77 -15.62
N ILE A 143 1.91 -7.84 -15.17
CA ILE A 143 0.76 -8.20 -15.99
C ILE A 143 -0.09 -6.92 -16.12
N GLY A 144 -0.21 -6.42 -17.36
CA GLY A 144 -1.16 -5.37 -17.67
C GLY A 144 -2.57 -5.97 -17.83
N GLU A 145 -3.30 -5.55 -18.85
CA GLU A 145 -4.62 -6.11 -19.14
C GLU A 145 -4.60 -7.59 -19.57
N VAL A 146 -3.47 -8.07 -20.07
CA VAL A 146 -3.33 -9.41 -20.64
C VAL A 146 -2.06 -10.08 -20.13
N CYS A 147 -2.20 -11.30 -19.61
CA CYS A 147 -1.05 -12.10 -19.20
C CYS A 147 -0.14 -12.43 -20.38
N PRO A 148 1.16 -12.06 -20.35
CA PRO A 148 2.06 -12.25 -21.48
C PRO A 148 2.39 -13.72 -21.75
N ARG A 149 2.14 -14.61 -20.78
CA ARG A 149 2.42 -16.07 -20.93
C ARG A 149 1.25 -16.83 -21.53
N CYS A 150 0.03 -16.59 -21.04
CA CYS A 150 -1.14 -17.41 -21.44
C CYS A 150 -2.24 -16.61 -22.15
N GLY A 151 -2.13 -15.30 -22.24
CA GLY A 151 -3.10 -14.44 -22.93
C GLY A 151 -4.42 -14.23 -22.16
N ARG A 152 -4.51 -14.63 -20.88
CA ARG A 152 -5.69 -14.37 -20.04
C ARG A 152 -5.82 -12.88 -19.76
N ARG A 153 -7.04 -12.36 -19.86
CA ARG A 153 -7.34 -10.98 -19.43
C ARG A 153 -7.64 -10.93 -17.94
N GLU A 154 -7.30 -9.83 -17.31
CA GLU A 154 -7.65 -9.57 -15.92
C GLU A 154 -9.19 -9.60 -15.73
N GLY A 155 -9.66 -10.27 -14.67
CA GLY A 155 -11.10 -10.45 -14.43
C GLY A 155 -11.82 -11.41 -15.37
N GLU A 156 -11.14 -12.01 -16.35
CA GLU A 156 -11.73 -12.99 -17.25
C GLU A 156 -12.00 -14.31 -16.52
N ALA A 157 -13.28 -14.71 -16.48
CA ALA A 157 -13.66 -16.04 -16.03
C ALA A 157 -13.36 -17.06 -17.12
N LEU A 158 -12.34 -17.89 -16.91
CA LEU A 158 -11.98 -18.95 -17.85
C LEU A 158 -12.95 -20.14 -17.72
N SER A 159 -13.31 -20.75 -18.86
CA SER A 159 -14.04 -22.00 -18.83
C SER A 159 -13.18 -23.12 -18.22
N LYS A 160 -13.84 -24.13 -17.66
CA LYS A 160 -13.16 -25.28 -17.07
C LYS A 160 -12.23 -25.97 -18.07
N GLU A 161 -12.68 -26.10 -19.31
CA GLU A 161 -11.93 -26.71 -20.41
C GLU A 161 -10.64 -25.92 -20.68
N ARG A 162 -10.73 -24.58 -20.69
CA ARG A 162 -9.57 -23.73 -20.90
C ARG A 162 -8.58 -23.78 -19.74
N ILE A 163 -9.06 -23.88 -18.52
CA ILE A 163 -8.22 -24.07 -17.33
C ILE A 163 -7.48 -25.40 -17.42
N ASP A 164 -8.17 -26.49 -17.80
CA ASP A 164 -7.58 -27.81 -17.91
C ASP A 164 -6.53 -27.90 -19.03
N GLU A 165 -6.74 -27.20 -20.16
CA GLU A 165 -5.74 -27.07 -21.22
C GLU A 165 -4.48 -26.34 -20.71
N LEU A 166 -4.66 -25.23 -19.99
CA LEU A 166 -3.54 -24.45 -19.46
C LEU A 166 -2.77 -25.25 -18.38
N ARG A 167 -3.45 -25.99 -17.53
CA ARG A 167 -2.83 -26.92 -16.56
C ARG A 167 -2.00 -27.99 -17.22
N LYS A 168 -2.48 -28.57 -18.32
CA LYS A 168 -1.71 -29.53 -19.11
C LYS A 168 -0.46 -28.91 -19.74
N LYS A 169 -0.59 -27.65 -20.19
CA LYS A 169 0.52 -26.91 -20.82
C LYS A 169 1.56 -26.44 -19.81
N TYR A 170 1.16 -26.20 -18.56
CA TYR A 170 2.02 -25.70 -17.48
C TYR A 170 1.89 -26.59 -16.22
N PRO A 171 2.37 -27.84 -16.28
CA PRO A 171 2.20 -28.84 -15.22
C PRO A 171 2.98 -28.50 -13.93
N GLU A 172 3.94 -27.60 -14.01
CA GLU A 172 4.72 -27.13 -12.86
C GLU A 172 3.92 -26.29 -11.87
N ILE A 173 2.67 -25.89 -12.24
CA ILE A 173 1.83 -25.07 -11.39
C ILE A 173 0.95 -25.98 -10.55
N THR A 174 1.40 -26.25 -9.32
CA THR A 174 0.77 -27.23 -8.43
C THR A 174 -0.25 -26.62 -7.44
N THR A 175 -0.24 -25.29 -7.27
CA THR A 175 -1.12 -24.63 -6.30
C THR A 175 -1.84 -23.44 -6.92
N PHE A 176 -3.15 -23.59 -7.04
CA PHE A 176 -4.05 -22.45 -7.18
C PHE A 176 -4.41 -21.99 -5.78
N CYS A 177 -4.13 -20.74 -5.43
CA CYS A 177 -4.66 -20.15 -4.23
C CYS A 177 -6.18 -20.22 -4.29
N GLY A 178 -6.77 -21.04 -3.45
CA GLY A 178 -8.09 -21.09 -2.94
C GLY A 178 -9.13 -20.13 -3.49
N CYS A 179 -9.58 -20.35 -4.72
CA CYS A 179 -10.88 -19.94 -5.20
C CYS A 179 -11.65 -21.24 -5.49
N GLU A 180 -12.06 -21.94 -4.44
CA GLU A 180 -13.22 -22.80 -4.42
C GLU A 180 -14.44 -22.00 -3.98
#